data_9b347581845ea5f1fbba84848f9cd25b
#
_entry.id   9b347581845ea5f1fbba84848f9cd25b
#
_cell.length_a   1.000
_cell.length_b   1.000
_cell.length_c   1.000
_cell.angle_alpha   90.00
_cell.angle_beta   90.00
_cell.angle_gamma   90.00
#
_symmetry.space_group_name_H-M   'P 1'
#
loop_
_entity.id
_entity.type
_entity.pdbx_description
1 polymer ?
#
loop_
_entity_poly.entity_id
_entity_poly.type
_entity_poly.pdbx_seq_one_letter_code
_entity_poly.pdbx_strand_id
1 'polypeptide(L)'
;MNKRAQKLVLAGLLLALGMVLPFITLQIKEIGDSLLPMHLPIMLCGIFCGWKYGLICGLLLPFLRSVCFGMPPAYPNAVWMALELAAYGFSVAVLYENIFKKRFLCIYPSLIISMIFGRIIWGLSKAVLLGLAGKVFTIGMFFAQGFADAVPGIVLQLILIPFIVKFKKKSG
;
A
#
# COMPACT_ATOMS: atom_id res chain seq x y z
N MET A 1 -2.86 12.78 -25.66
CA MET A 1 -2.75 13.21 -24.24
C MET A 1 -1.31 13.05 -23.78
N ASN A 2 -0.73 14.05 -23.12
CA ASN A 2 0.66 14.01 -22.67
C ASN A 2 0.84 12.84 -21.66
N LYS A 3 1.95 12.08 -21.76
CA LYS A 3 2.26 10.93 -20.88
C LYS A 3 2.23 11.31 -19.38
N ARG A 4 2.58 12.56 -19.04
CA ARG A 4 2.50 13.08 -17.66
C ARG A 4 1.04 13.21 -17.19
N ALA A 5 0.17 13.78 -18.04
CA ALA A 5 -1.25 13.93 -17.74
C ALA A 5 -1.94 12.56 -17.56
N GLN A 6 -1.60 11.58 -18.39
CA GLN A 6 -2.12 10.21 -18.25
C GLN A 6 -1.75 9.57 -16.92
N LYS A 7 -0.48 9.73 -16.49
CA LYS A 7 -0.03 9.22 -15.19
C LYS A 7 -0.74 9.91 -14.03
N LEU A 8 -0.96 11.22 -14.12
CA LEU A 8 -1.65 11.99 -13.08
C LEU A 8 -3.11 11.56 -12.93
N VAL A 9 -3.82 11.43 -14.05
CA VAL A 9 -5.22 10.97 -14.06
C VAL A 9 -5.33 9.55 -13.50
N LEU A 10 -4.42 8.65 -13.92
CA LEU A 10 -4.41 7.27 -13.40
C LEU A 10 -4.08 7.22 -11.91
N ALA A 11 -3.14 8.04 -11.45
CA ALA A 11 -2.80 8.13 -10.01
C ALA A 11 -4.00 8.65 -9.20
N GLY A 12 -4.71 9.67 -9.69
CA GLY A 12 -5.94 10.17 -9.06
C GLY A 12 -7.04 9.10 -9.00
N LEU A 13 -7.23 8.35 -10.08
CA LEU A 13 -8.21 7.25 -10.13
C LEU A 13 -7.85 6.12 -9.15
N LEU A 14 -6.57 5.75 -9.07
CA LEU A 14 -6.12 4.73 -8.12
C LEU A 14 -6.21 5.23 -6.66
N LEU A 15 -5.97 6.52 -6.43
CA LEU A 15 -6.18 7.14 -5.11
C LEU A 15 -7.66 7.08 -4.72
N ALA A 16 -8.56 7.46 -5.62
CA ALA A 16 -10.01 7.36 -5.39
C ALA A 16 -10.45 5.92 -5.13
N LEU A 17 -9.92 4.96 -5.90
CA LEU A 17 -10.17 3.54 -5.66
C LEU A 17 -9.71 3.12 -4.25
N GLY A 18 -8.54 3.59 -3.80
CA GLY A 18 -8.05 3.33 -2.44
C GLY A 18 -8.92 3.93 -1.35
N MET A 19 -9.62 5.03 -1.64
CA MET A 19 -10.59 5.61 -0.71
C MET A 19 -11.86 4.75 -0.61
N VAL A 20 -12.32 4.15 -1.71
CA VAL A 20 -13.59 3.41 -1.79
C VAL A 20 -13.43 1.94 -1.38
N LEU A 21 -12.33 1.27 -1.74
CA LEU A 21 -12.13 -0.16 -1.49
C LEU A 21 -12.39 -0.62 -0.05
N PRO A 22 -12.00 0.11 1.01
CA PRO A 22 -12.29 -0.30 2.37
C PRO A 22 -13.80 -0.34 2.73
N PHE A 23 -14.68 0.27 1.93
CA PHE A 23 -16.12 0.11 2.13
C PHE A 23 -16.61 -1.31 1.79
N ILE A 24 -15.90 -2.01 0.89
CA ILE A 24 -16.20 -3.42 0.56
C ILE A 24 -16.02 -4.32 1.79
N THR A 25 -15.10 -3.95 2.68
CA THR A 25 -14.88 -4.65 3.97
C THR A 25 -15.82 -4.17 5.06
N LEU A 26 -16.88 -3.44 4.71
CA LEU A 26 -17.87 -2.83 5.62
C LEU A 26 -17.23 -1.98 6.73
N GLN A 27 -16.01 -1.50 6.50
CA GLN A 27 -15.19 -0.79 7.50
C GLN A 27 -14.97 -1.58 8.81
N ILE A 28 -15.16 -2.89 8.77
CA ILE A 28 -14.86 -3.77 9.89
C ILE A 28 -13.34 -3.85 10.02
N LYS A 29 -12.83 -3.43 11.17
CA LYS A 29 -11.39 -3.28 11.38
C LYS A 29 -10.63 -4.60 11.14
N GLU A 30 -11.12 -5.70 11.68
CA GLU A 30 -10.49 -7.03 11.58
C GLU A 30 -10.39 -7.49 10.11
N ILE A 31 -11.44 -7.26 9.32
CA ILE A 31 -11.47 -7.61 7.90
C ILE A 31 -10.57 -6.64 7.10
N GLY A 32 -10.60 -5.36 7.45
CA GLY A 32 -9.77 -4.33 6.82
C GLY A 32 -8.28 -4.57 7.06
N ASP A 33 -7.90 -4.91 8.27
CA ASP A 33 -6.53 -5.22 8.67
C ASP A 33 -6.03 -6.53 7.98
N SER A 34 -6.93 -7.49 7.75
CA SER A 34 -6.61 -8.74 7.07
C SER A 34 -6.52 -8.61 5.55
N LEU A 35 -7.44 -7.91 4.90
CA LEU A 35 -7.50 -7.79 3.44
C LEU A 35 -6.61 -6.69 2.86
N LEU A 36 -6.21 -5.72 3.68
CA LEU A 36 -5.35 -4.61 3.29
C LEU A 36 -5.80 -3.88 2.01
N PRO A 37 -7.08 -3.47 1.89
CA PRO A 37 -7.65 -3.02 0.63
C PRO A 37 -6.99 -1.75 0.08
N MET A 38 -6.44 -0.90 0.94
CA MET A 38 -5.77 0.34 0.54
C MET A 38 -4.39 0.10 -0.11
N HIS A 39 -3.75 -1.03 0.18
CA HIS A 39 -2.40 -1.33 -0.32
C HIS A 39 -2.39 -1.64 -1.81
N LEU A 40 -3.42 -2.36 -2.31
CA LEU A 40 -3.54 -2.77 -3.70
C LEU A 40 -3.48 -1.59 -4.70
N PRO A 41 -4.32 -0.53 -4.57
CA PRO A 41 -4.26 0.60 -5.50
C PRO A 41 -2.96 1.40 -5.39
N ILE A 42 -2.34 1.49 -4.20
CA ILE A 42 -1.07 2.21 -4.04
C ILE A 42 0.08 1.46 -4.70
N MET A 43 0.15 0.14 -4.58
CA MET A 43 1.16 -0.67 -5.27
C MET A 43 0.97 -0.60 -6.80
N LEU A 44 -0.27 -0.64 -7.29
CA LEU A 44 -0.58 -0.43 -8.71
C LEU A 44 -0.20 0.99 -9.17
N CYS A 45 -0.40 2.00 -8.34
CA CYS A 45 0.02 3.37 -8.61
C CYS A 45 1.55 3.44 -8.77
N GLY A 46 2.30 2.82 -7.88
CA GLY A 46 3.75 2.70 -7.99
C GLY A 46 4.19 2.04 -9.29
N ILE A 47 3.60 0.88 -9.64
CA ILE A 47 3.96 0.10 -10.84
C ILE A 47 3.62 0.85 -12.14
N PHE A 48 2.49 1.53 -12.22
CA PHE A 48 2.01 2.14 -13.47
C PHE A 48 2.42 3.61 -13.64
N CYS A 49 2.42 4.39 -12.56
CA CYS A 49 2.70 5.81 -12.61
C CYS A 49 4.15 6.14 -12.23
N GLY A 50 4.80 5.24 -11.48
CA GLY A 50 6.18 5.37 -11.00
C GLY A 50 6.28 5.81 -9.54
N TRP A 51 7.50 5.79 -9.01
CA TRP A 51 7.78 5.92 -7.58
C TRP A 51 7.28 7.23 -6.94
N LYS A 52 7.35 8.36 -7.67
CA LYS A 52 6.88 9.66 -7.16
C LYS A 52 5.38 9.64 -6.85
N TYR A 53 4.59 9.11 -7.78
CA TYR A 53 3.14 9.01 -7.61
C TYR A 53 2.77 7.97 -6.56
N GLY A 54 3.44 6.81 -6.55
CA GLY A 54 3.22 5.78 -5.53
C GLY A 54 3.49 6.29 -4.12
N LEU A 55 4.60 7.00 -3.92
CA LEU A 55 4.95 7.61 -2.64
C LEU A 55 3.94 8.67 -2.21
N ILE A 56 3.61 9.63 -3.07
CA ILE A 56 2.69 10.73 -2.75
C ILE A 56 1.28 10.19 -2.46
N CYS A 57 0.76 9.31 -3.32
CA CYS A 57 -0.55 8.70 -3.10
C CYS A 57 -0.59 7.88 -1.81
N GLY A 58 0.50 7.14 -1.50
CA GLY A 58 0.62 6.38 -0.27
C GLY A 58 0.59 7.24 0.98
N LEU A 59 1.28 8.38 0.96
CA LEU A 59 1.25 9.35 2.05
C LEU A 59 -0.13 9.99 2.21
N LEU A 60 -0.78 10.38 1.13
CA LEU A 60 -2.04 11.13 1.17
C LEU A 60 -3.25 10.27 1.52
N LEU A 61 -3.29 9.01 1.06
CA LEU A 61 -4.49 8.18 1.12
C LEU A 61 -5.05 7.99 2.55
N PRO A 62 -4.27 7.64 3.59
CA PRO A 62 -4.81 7.45 4.93
C PRO A 62 -5.33 8.76 5.54
N PHE A 63 -4.66 9.89 5.29
CA PHE A 63 -5.11 11.20 5.78
C PHE A 63 -6.39 11.64 5.10
N LEU A 64 -6.49 11.51 3.77
CA LEU A 64 -7.71 11.82 3.04
C LEU A 64 -8.89 10.99 3.54
N ARG A 65 -8.67 9.67 3.77
CA ARG A 65 -9.72 8.83 4.35
C ARG A 65 -10.10 9.24 5.76
N SER A 66 -9.12 9.59 6.60
CA SER A 66 -9.36 10.08 7.95
C SER A 66 -10.24 11.33 7.95
N VAL A 67 -9.94 12.28 7.05
CA VAL A 67 -10.71 13.54 6.93
C VAL A 67 -12.09 13.31 6.34
N CYS A 68 -12.20 12.51 5.27
CA CYS A 68 -13.48 12.33 4.56
C CYS A 68 -14.44 11.36 5.26
N PHE A 69 -13.92 10.32 5.92
CA PHE A 69 -14.72 9.20 6.44
C PHE A 69 -14.49 8.92 7.93
N GLY A 70 -13.64 9.69 8.60
CA GLY A 70 -13.32 9.52 10.02
C GLY A 70 -12.49 8.28 10.34
N MET A 71 -12.11 7.46 9.34
CA MET A 71 -11.34 6.23 9.55
C MET A 71 -10.27 6.04 8.46
N PRO A 72 -9.04 5.67 8.85
CA PRO A 72 -8.54 5.43 10.22
C PRO A 72 -8.46 6.73 11.04
N PRO A 73 -8.40 6.64 12.41
CA PRO A 73 -8.13 7.82 13.25
C PRO A 73 -6.87 8.55 12.78
N ALA A 74 -6.94 9.90 12.69
CA ALA A 74 -5.84 10.71 12.14
C ALA A 74 -4.51 10.46 12.85
N TYR A 75 -4.55 10.37 14.18
CA TYR A 75 -3.40 10.05 15.03
C TYR A 75 -3.74 8.94 16.03
N PRO A 76 -2.87 7.98 16.23
CA PRO A 76 -1.60 7.74 15.51
C PRO A 76 -1.75 6.89 14.24
N ASN A 77 -2.95 6.35 13.96
CA ASN A 77 -3.17 5.30 12.97
C ASN A 77 -2.86 5.75 11.53
N ALA A 78 -3.42 6.89 11.10
CA ALA A 78 -3.17 7.37 9.75
C ALA A 78 -1.68 7.67 9.50
N VAL A 79 -0.92 8.05 10.55
CA VAL A 79 0.51 8.37 10.41
C VAL A 79 1.33 7.13 10.05
N TRP A 80 1.24 6.03 10.84
CA TRP A 80 2.02 4.83 10.51
C TRP A 80 1.52 4.16 9.23
N MET A 81 0.22 4.20 8.94
CA MET A 81 -0.33 3.70 7.67
C MET A 81 0.15 4.51 6.47
N ALA A 82 0.29 5.83 6.59
CA ALA A 82 0.80 6.68 5.52
C ALA A 82 2.27 6.36 5.21
N LEU A 83 3.09 6.18 6.24
CA LEU A 83 4.49 5.80 6.08
C LEU A 83 4.63 4.40 5.44
N GLU A 84 3.82 3.46 5.88
CA GLU A 84 3.76 2.11 5.32
C GLU A 84 3.36 2.13 3.83
N LEU A 85 2.23 2.77 3.49
CA LEU A 85 1.73 2.84 2.12
C LEU A 85 2.68 3.60 1.19
N ALA A 86 3.31 4.67 1.68
CA ALA A 86 4.35 5.37 0.94
C ALA A 86 5.55 4.46 0.64
N ALA A 87 6.00 3.68 1.63
CA ALA A 87 7.06 2.71 1.48
C ALA A 87 6.71 1.62 0.45
N TYR A 88 5.49 1.11 0.46
CA TYR A 88 5.00 0.16 -0.56
C TYR A 88 5.00 0.77 -1.96
N GLY A 89 4.37 1.94 -2.13
CA GLY A 89 4.27 2.60 -3.43
C GLY A 89 5.62 2.99 -4.02
N PHE A 90 6.54 3.43 -3.17
CA PHE A 90 7.91 3.77 -3.55
C PHE A 90 8.72 2.53 -3.92
N SER A 91 8.81 1.57 -3.00
CA SER A 91 9.69 0.41 -3.16
C SER A 91 9.28 -0.50 -4.32
N VAL A 92 7.99 -0.78 -4.50
CA VAL A 92 7.52 -1.59 -5.61
C VAL A 92 7.84 -0.95 -6.97
N ALA A 93 7.71 0.37 -7.07
CA ALA A 93 8.03 1.10 -8.29
C ALA A 93 9.52 1.04 -8.60
N VAL A 94 10.38 1.33 -7.61
CA VAL A 94 11.84 1.32 -7.78
C VAL A 94 12.32 -0.08 -8.14
N LEU A 95 11.87 -1.11 -7.44
CA LEU A 95 12.23 -2.49 -7.71
C LEU A 95 11.80 -2.92 -9.12
N TYR A 96 10.53 -2.69 -9.46
CA TYR A 96 9.98 -3.14 -10.73
C TYR A 96 10.51 -2.36 -11.93
N GLU A 97 10.67 -1.02 -11.83
CA GLU A 97 11.15 -0.18 -12.94
C GLU A 97 12.67 -0.21 -13.09
N ASN A 98 13.40 0.02 -12.00
CA ASN A 98 14.85 0.27 -12.07
C ASN A 98 15.68 -1.01 -11.93
N ILE A 99 15.31 -1.92 -11.00
CA ILE A 99 16.09 -3.12 -10.74
C ILE A 99 15.71 -4.22 -11.73
N PHE A 100 14.43 -4.50 -11.87
CA PHE A 100 13.95 -5.61 -12.68
C PHE A 100 13.53 -5.24 -14.10
N LYS A 101 13.73 -3.97 -14.52
CA LYS A 101 13.51 -3.48 -15.89
C LYS A 101 12.17 -3.91 -16.48
N LYS A 102 11.09 -3.89 -15.68
CA LYS A 102 9.69 -4.23 -16.06
C LYS A 102 9.51 -5.63 -16.66
N ARG A 103 10.37 -6.59 -16.32
CA ARG A 103 10.16 -8.00 -16.68
C ARG A 103 8.95 -8.55 -15.92
N PHE A 104 8.03 -9.23 -16.62
CA PHE A 104 6.80 -9.73 -16.01
C PHE A 104 7.05 -10.72 -14.86
N LEU A 105 7.98 -11.65 -15.04
CA LEU A 105 8.34 -12.62 -14.00
C LEU A 105 8.92 -11.98 -12.73
N CYS A 106 9.49 -10.79 -12.86
CA CYS A 106 10.09 -10.07 -11.74
C CYS A 106 9.08 -9.22 -10.94
N ILE A 107 7.79 -9.28 -11.29
CA ILE A 107 6.75 -8.60 -10.51
C ILE A 107 6.61 -9.25 -9.12
N TYR A 108 6.67 -10.57 -9.03
CA TYR A 108 6.56 -11.29 -7.77
C TYR A 108 7.67 -10.92 -6.77
N PRO A 109 8.96 -11.00 -7.11
CA PRO A 109 10.00 -10.55 -6.19
C PRO A 109 9.90 -9.06 -5.85
N SER A 110 9.48 -8.20 -6.79
CA SER A 110 9.23 -6.78 -6.49
C SER A 110 8.15 -6.61 -5.42
N LEU A 111 7.05 -7.36 -5.52
CA LEU A 111 5.95 -7.31 -4.56
C LEU A 111 6.41 -7.83 -3.18
N ILE A 112 7.03 -9.00 -3.13
CA ILE A 112 7.46 -9.63 -1.88
C ILE A 112 8.46 -8.73 -1.13
N ILE A 113 9.48 -8.23 -1.81
CA ILE A 113 10.48 -7.34 -1.20
C ILE A 113 9.82 -6.04 -0.72
N SER A 114 8.91 -5.46 -1.52
CA SER A 114 8.18 -4.26 -1.11
C SER A 114 7.30 -4.50 0.10
N MET A 115 6.63 -5.66 0.16
CA MET A 115 5.78 -6.04 1.29
C MET A 115 6.60 -6.16 2.58
N ILE A 116 7.75 -6.82 2.52
CA ILE A 116 8.66 -6.91 3.67
C ILE A 116 9.15 -5.53 4.09
N PHE A 117 9.61 -4.72 3.14
CA PHE A 117 10.10 -3.37 3.40
C PHE A 117 9.02 -2.47 4.03
N GLY A 118 7.82 -2.46 3.48
CA GLY A 118 6.71 -1.68 4.02
C GLY A 118 6.31 -2.14 5.43
N ARG A 119 6.33 -3.45 5.71
CA ARG A 119 6.06 -3.98 7.06
C ARG A 119 7.12 -3.57 8.07
N ILE A 120 8.38 -3.51 7.68
CA ILE A 120 9.44 -2.99 8.56
C ILE A 120 9.17 -1.51 8.88
N ILE A 121 8.86 -0.68 7.88
CA ILE A 121 8.53 0.74 8.10
C ILE A 121 7.29 0.90 8.98
N TRP A 122 6.25 0.11 8.75
CA TRP A 122 5.05 0.09 9.60
C TRP A 122 5.38 -0.27 11.05
N GLY A 123 6.13 -1.34 11.26
CA GLY A 123 6.53 -1.79 12.60
C GLY A 123 7.36 -0.77 13.35
N LEU A 124 8.36 -0.16 12.67
CA LEU A 124 9.20 0.89 13.24
C LEU A 124 8.37 2.13 13.60
N SER A 125 7.55 2.63 12.66
CA SER A 125 6.71 3.80 12.90
C SER A 125 5.69 3.57 14.02
N LYS A 126 5.10 2.38 14.08
CA LYS A 126 4.16 2.00 15.14
C LYS A 126 4.86 1.88 16.51
N ALA A 127 6.03 1.27 16.54
CA ALA A 127 6.83 1.16 17.77
C ALA A 127 7.20 2.54 18.34
N VAL A 128 7.64 3.46 17.48
CA VAL A 128 7.98 4.83 17.87
C VAL A 128 6.74 5.58 18.38
N LEU A 129 5.65 5.58 17.62
CA LEU A 129 4.44 6.34 17.96
C LEU A 129 3.74 5.79 19.22
N LEU A 130 3.70 4.47 19.40
CA LEU A 130 3.17 3.86 20.62
C LEU A 130 4.08 4.08 21.82
N GLY A 131 5.40 4.02 21.63
CA GLY A 131 6.37 4.33 22.67
C GLY A 131 6.24 5.76 23.20
N LEU A 132 6.06 6.73 22.31
CA LEU A 132 5.77 8.14 22.68
C LEU A 132 4.43 8.29 23.44
N ALA A 133 3.46 7.42 23.18
CA ALA A 133 2.18 7.37 23.89
C ALA A 133 2.23 6.52 25.18
N GLY A 134 3.39 6.08 25.63
CA GLY A 134 3.57 5.24 26.82
C GLY A 134 3.02 3.80 26.68
N LYS A 135 2.78 3.34 25.45
CA LYS A 135 2.27 2.00 25.15
C LYS A 135 3.39 1.10 24.65
N VAL A 136 3.36 -0.17 25.05
CA VAL A 136 4.36 -1.16 24.64
C VAL A 136 3.94 -1.79 23.31
N PHE A 137 4.89 -1.85 22.37
CA PHE A 137 4.76 -2.61 21.14
C PHE A 137 5.83 -3.70 21.08
N THR A 138 5.43 -4.96 21.20
CA THR A 138 6.36 -6.08 21.28
C THR A 138 6.64 -6.70 19.91
N ILE A 139 7.76 -7.42 19.80
CA ILE A 139 8.10 -8.19 18.59
C ILE A 139 7.00 -9.21 18.27
N GLY A 140 6.39 -9.84 19.27
CA GLY A 140 5.26 -10.75 19.06
C GLY A 140 4.05 -10.06 18.40
N MET A 141 3.72 -8.83 18.82
CA MET A 141 2.69 -8.01 18.18
C MET A 141 3.04 -7.63 16.75
N PHE A 142 4.32 -7.39 16.46
CA PHE A 142 4.78 -7.11 15.10
C PHE A 142 4.52 -8.30 14.17
N PHE A 143 4.89 -9.51 14.56
CA PHE A 143 4.68 -10.70 13.73
C PHE A 143 3.21 -11.08 13.61
N ALA A 144 2.44 -11.01 14.69
CA ALA A 144 1.01 -11.30 14.68
C ALA A 144 0.26 -10.34 13.73
N GLN A 145 0.32 -9.04 14.01
CA GLN A 145 -0.43 -8.03 13.24
C GLN A 145 0.18 -7.73 11.87
N GLY A 146 1.50 -7.78 11.74
CA GLY A 146 2.20 -7.47 10.50
C GLY A 146 2.13 -8.59 9.46
N PHE A 147 2.11 -9.84 9.89
CA PHE A 147 2.17 -10.98 9.00
C PHE A 147 0.99 -11.94 9.17
N ALA A 148 0.72 -12.46 10.36
CA ALA A 148 -0.31 -13.47 10.55
C ALA A 148 -1.72 -12.96 10.16
N ASP A 149 -2.11 -11.79 10.68
CA ASP A 149 -3.40 -11.19 10.37
C ASP A 149 -3.50 -10.71 8.92
N ALA A 150 -2.37 -10.38 8.28
CA ALA A 150 -2.31 -9.83 6.93
C ALA A 150 -2.19 -10.89 5.82
N VAL A 151 -2.05 -12.19 6.15
CA VAL A 151 -1.90 -13.27 5.16
C VAL A 151 -2.97 -13.22 4.06
N PRO A 152 -4.27 -13.08 4.34
CA PRO A 152 -5.29 -13.04 3.29
C PRO A 152 -5.07 -11.90 2.29
N GLY A 153 -4.71 -10.71 2.79
CA GLY A 153 -4.44 -9.53 1.96
C GLY A 153 -3.17 -9.69 1.12
N ILE A 154 -2.11 -10.26 1.69
CA ILE A 154 -0.86 -10.55 0.98
C ILE A 154 -1.13 -11.53 -0.19
N VAL A 155 -1.85 -12.62 0.05
CA VAL A 155 -2.22 -13.59 -0.99
C VAL A 155 -3.08 -12.94 -2.07
N LEU A 156 -4.08 -12.17 -1.67
CA LEU A 156 -4.95 -11.43 -2.59
C LEU A 156 -4.13 -10.50 -3.51
N GLN A 157 -3.20 -9.75 -2.95
CA GLN A 157 -2.35 -8.82 -3.70
C GLN A 157 -1.39 -9.55 -4.65
N LEU A 158 -0.80 -10.68 -4.22
CA LEU A 158 0.08 -11.50 -5.06
C LEU A 158 -0.65 -12.14 -6.25
N ILE A 159 -1.96 -12.31 -6.18
CA ILE A 159 -2.79 -12.80 -7.28
C ILE A 159 -3.27 -11.65 -8.16
N LEU A 160 -3.89 -10.62 -7.56
CA LEU A 160 -4.56 -9.54 -8.30
C LEU A 160 -3.57 -8.60 -9.00
N ILE A 161 -2.47 -8.21 -8.35
CA ILE A 161 -1.53 -7.25 -8.95
C ILE A 161 -0.87 -7.81 -10.21
N PRO A 162 -0.29 -9.03 -10.23
CA PRO A 162 0.27 -9.59 -11.46
C PRO A 162 -0.78 -9.80 -12.56
N PHE A 163 -2.01 -10.19 -12.18
CA PHE A 163 -3.11 -10.34 -13.10
C PHE A 163 -3.44 -9.02 -13.81
N ILE A 164 -3.64 -7.93 -13.05
CA ILE A 164 -3.93 -6.59 -13.60
C ILE A 164 -2.78 -6.09 -14.47
N VAL A 165 -1.53 -6.28 -14.04
CA VAL A 165 -0.35 -5.86 -14.81
C VAL A 165 -0.23 -6.64 -16.13
N LYS A 166 -0.55 -7.95 -16.13
CA LYS A 166 -0.56 -8.78 -17.33
C LYS A 166 -1.60 -8.30 -18.35
N PHE A 167 -2.82 -7.99 -17.87
CA PHE A 167 -3.89 -7.46 -18.73
C PHE A 167 -3.51 -6.13 -19.38
N LYS A 168 -2.99 -5.19 -18.59
CA LYS A 168 -2.58 -3.88 -19.11
C LYS A 168 -1.44 -4.00 -20.13
N LYS A 169 -0.51 -4.96 -19.95
CA LYS A 169 0.59 -5.19 -20.89
C LYS A 169 0.11 -5.81 -22.21
N LYS A 170 -1.04 -6.51 -22.23
CA LYS A 170 -1.63 -7.12 -23.44
C LYS A 170 -2.47 -6.11 -24.22
N SER A 171 -3.00 -5.08 -23.56
CA SER A 171 -3.91 -4.08 -24.14
C SER A 171 -3.22 -2.81 -24.65
N GLY A 172 -1.94 -2.64 -24.44
CA GLY A 172 -1.15 -1.49 -24.90
C GLY A 172 0.08 -1.89 -25.66
#